data_16b78a42445af90227ba2eefa38f5cd4
#
_entry.id   16b78a42445af90227ba2eefa38f5cd4
#
_cell.length_a   1.000
_cell.length_b   1.000
_cell.length_c   1.000
_cell.angle_alpha   90.00
_cell.angle_beta   90.00
_cell.angle_gamma   90.00
#
_symmetry.space_group_name_H-M   'P 1'
#
loop_
_entity.id
_entity.type
_entity.pdbx_description
1 polymer ?
#
loop_
_entity_poly.entity_id
_entity_poly.type
_entity_poly.pdbx_seq_one_letter_code
_entity_poly.pdbx_strand_id
1 'polypeptide(L)'
;VYKRQDQGCGALIQERFKTEMLERGEWRATAPGDGISVGFHLSSLYSPLGWKSWEEIVREFLTAKGDAPALKTWVNTVLGETWEEEYANKIGAEGLRSRVEFYNPALLPAAVLCLTAGVDVQDNRLALVIDGWGEGEESWRLYHQEIPGDTAQPQVWADLAAMLGQEFPHEGGGVLQVSAACIDSGFNTHSVYAFTREHRGKFWLATKGQSQRGKPAIGKPSRVDLNLRGQILKGGAEVYPVGSDTIKTVIYSRLKFNEPGPGYYHFHAGLEDDYFEQLTAEKQVTRYQRGFAHREWVKKPGARNEALDCEVYAYAALQFLYSRFNRDQIWKIMAKKLEMSKGHQGKPQQITNNPQRATPTPKPTIAPRRPNWVNKW
;
A
#
# COMPACT_ATOMS: atom_id res chain seq x y z
N VAL A 1 -26.23 -15.25 12.49
CA VAL A 1 -27.24 -15.57 11.49
C VAL A 1 -27.62 -14.37 10.60
N TYR A 2 -26.78 -13.39 10.46
CA TYR A 2 -27.23 -12.15 9.81
C TYR A 2 -26.31 -11.67 8.70
N LYS A 3 -25.78 -12.49 7.84
CA LYS A 3 -25.19 -11.87 6.65
C LYS A 3 -25.14 -12.82 5.49
N ARG A 4 -25.99 -12.61 4.59
CA ARG A 4 -26.18 -12.98 3.19
C ARG A 4 -27.63 -13.39 2.91
N GLN A 5 -28.58 -12.63 3.44
CA GLN A 5 -29.97 -12.75 3.04
C GLN A 5 -30.16 -12.46 1.55
N ASP A 6 -29.31 -11.63 0.98
CA ASP A 6 -29.21 -11.30 -0.44
C ASP A 6 -28.66 -12.45 -1.30
N GLN A 7 -27.95 -13.41 -0.72
CA GLN A 7 -27.42 -14.59 -1.43
C GLN A 7 -27.91 -15.92 -0.87
N GLY A 8 -28.72 -15.92 0.18
CA GLY A 8 -29.29 -17.09 0.80
C GLY A 8 -30.70 -17.39 0.31
N CYS A 9 -31.17 -18.60 0.54
CA CYS A 9 -32.56 -19.02 0.23
C CYS A 9 -33.63 -18.37 1.11
N GLY A 10 -33.27 -17.54 2.11
CA GLY A 10 -34.19 -16.92 3.05
C GLY A 10 -34.85 -17.88 4.07
N ALA A 11 -34.46 -19.16 4.10
CA ALA A 11 -35.03 -20.14 4.98
C ALA A 11 -34.65 -19.87 6.44
N LEU A 12 -35.66 -19.94 7.35
CA LEU A 12 -35.45 -19.89 8.80
C LEU A 12 -35.25 -21.32 9.33
N ILE A 13 -34.05 -21.57 9.87
CA ILE A 13 -33.70 -22.86 10.45
C ILE A 13 -33.95 -22.78 11.97
N GLN A 14 -34.85 -23.63 12.47
CA GLN A 14 -35.13 -23.73 13.91
C GLN A 14 -34.05 -24.58 14.59
N GLU A 15 -33.62 -24.18 15.79
CA GLU A 15 -32.53 -24.84 16.52
C GLU A 15 -32.79 -26.33 16.81
N ARG A 16 -34.02 -26.77 16.89
CA ARG A 16 -34.37 -28.19 17.04
C ARG A 16 -33.78 -29.11 15.97
N PHE A 17 -33.47 -28.58 14.79
CA PHE A 17 -32.84 -29.34 13.71
C PHE A 17 -31.30 -29.42 13.83
N LYS A 18 -30.75 -28.79 14.86
CA LYS A 18 -29.28 -28.69 15.06
C LYS A 18 -28.63 -30.08 15.16
N THR A 19 -29.23 -31.01 15.94
CA THR A 19 -28.69 -32.36 16.09
C THR A 19 -28.62 -33.09 14.76
N GLU A 20 -29.71 -33.10 13.98
CA GLU A 20 -29.78 -33.72 12.67
C GLU A 20 -28.74 -33.11 11.68
N MET A 21 -28.58 -31.79 11.75
CA MET A 21 -27.56 -31.10 10.93
C MET A 21 -26.14 -31.47 11.33
N LEU A 22 -25.86 -31.65 12.62
CA LEU A 22 -24.55 -32.05 13.12
C LEU A 22 -24.19 -33.50 12.72
N GLU A 23 -25.18 -34.40 12.76
CA GLU A 23 -25.01 -35.80 12.34
C GLU A 23 -24.65 -35.92 10.84
N ARG A 24 -25.11 -34.97 10.03
CA ARG A 24 -24.77 -34.86 8.60
C ARG A 24 -23.54 -34.04 8.30
N GLY A 25 -22.84 -33.57 9.33
CA GLY A 25 -21.64 -32.76 9.19
C GLY A 25 -20.47 -33.52 8.59
N GLU A 26 -19.69 -32.87 7.73
CA GLU A 26 -18.50 -33.42 7.11
C GLU A 26 -17.29 -32.54 7.41
N TRP A 27 -16.16 -33.18 7.70
CA TRP A 27 -14.89 -32.47 7.79
C TRP A 27 -14.32 -32.25 6.40
N ARG A 28 -14.03 -31.01 6.06
CA ARG A 28 -13.43 -30.63 4.79
C ARG A 28 -12.09 -29.94 5.03
N ALA A 29 -11.05 -30.37 4.37
CA ALA A 29 -9.76 -29.72 4.42
C ALA A 29 -9.87 -28.32 3.79
N THR A 30 -9.48 -27.28 4.55
CA THR A 30 -9.47 -25.88 4.11
C THR A 30 -8.07 -25.38 3.74
N ALA A 31 -7.03 -26.16 4.06
CA ALA A 31 -5.65 -25.85 3.72
C ALA A 31 -4.88 -27.16 3.44
N PRO A 32 -3.85 -27.14 2.56
CA PRO A 32 -2.92 -28.24 2.42
C PRO A 32 -2.15 -28.40 3.74
N GLY A 33 -2.15 -29.60 4.31
CA GLY A 33 -1.37 -29.94 5.51
C GLY A 33 0.08 -30.24 5.18
N ASP A 34 0.91 -30.31 6.24
CA ASP A 34 2.30 -30.78 6.18
C ASP A 34 2.42 -32.32 6.10
N GLY A 35 1.30 -33.04 6.10
CA GLY A 35 1.22 -34.50 6.13
C GLY A 35 1.52 -35.14 7.49
N ILE A 36 1.84 -34.36 8.51
CA ILE A 36 2.21 -34.81 9.86
C ILE A 36 1.18 -34.38 10.91
N SER A 37 0.69 -33.13 10.79
CA SER A 37 -0.22 -32.53 11.76
C SER A 37 -1.60 -32.28 11.14
N VAL A 38 -2.67 -32.61 11.89
CA VAL A 38 -4.05 -32.30 11.50
C VAL A 38 -4.67 -31.39 12.54
N GLY A 39 -5.13 -30.22 12.10
CA GLY A 39 -5.84 -29.26 12.93
C GLY A 39 -7.34 -29.28 12.62
N PHE A 40 -8.18 -29.24 13.67
CA PHE A 40 -9.61 -29.13 13.53
C PHE A 40 -10.08 -27.79 14.11
N HIS A 41 -10.98 -27.12 13.39
CA HIS A 41 -11.65 -25.92 13.86
C HIS A 41 -13.14 -26.21 14.08
N LEU A 42 -13.64 -25.91 15.27
CA LEU A 42 -15.04 -26.11 15.64
C LEU A 42 -15.52 -24.91 16.46
N SER A 43 -16.53 -24.19 15.97
CA SER A 43 -17.15 -23.08 16.70
C SER A 43 -18.25 -23.56 17.65
N SER A 44 -18.62 -22.72 18.65
CA SER A 44 -19.74 -23.02 19.54
C SER A 44 -21.10 -23.08 18.84
N LEU A 45 -21.20 -22.67 17.58
CA LEU A 45 -22.40 -22.87 16.76
C LEU A 45 -22.73 -24.35 16.58
N TYR A 46 -21.74 -25.22 16.70
CA TYR A 46 -21.86 -26.68 16.64
C TYR A 46 -22.07 -27.34 18.03
N SER A 47 -22.23 -26.56 19.12
CA SER A 47 -22.50 -27.12 20.45
C SER A 47 -23.77 -27.98 20.45
N PRO A 48 -23.79 -29.15 21.10
CA PRO A 48 -24.98 -29.98 21.22
C PRO A 48 -26.15 -29.23 21.86
N LEU A 49 -27.36 -29.68 21.59
CA LEU A 49 -28.55 -29.14 22.25
C LEU A 49 -28.44 -29.28 23.79
N GLY A 50 -28.79 -28.20 24.49
CA GLY A 50 -28.71 -28.14 25.97
C GLY A 50 -27.36 -27.66 26.51
N TRP A 51 -26.32 -27.47 25.66
CA TRP A 51 -25.03 -26.89 26.07
C TRP A 51 -25.00 -25.39 25.85
N LYS A 52 -25.08 -24.95 24.58
CA LYS A 52 -25.08 -23.54 24.21
C LYS A 52 -26.01 -23.34 23.01
N SER A 53 -27.06 -22.55 23.21
CA SER A 53 -28.04 -22.29 22.15
C SER A 53 -27.55 -21.23 21.15
N TRP A 54 -28.09 -21.27 19.94
CA TRP A 54 -27.83 -20.21 18.95
C TRP A 54 -28.34 -18.85 19.45
N GLU A 55 -29.43 -18.83 20.22
CA GLU A 55 -29.94 -17.59 20.82
C GLU A 55 -28.94 -16.99 21.80
N GLU A 56 -28.36 -17.81 22.68
CA GLU A 56 -27.31 -17.37 23.63
C GLU A 56 -26.08 -16.82 22.89
N ILE A 57 -25.61 -17.50 21.85
CA ILE A 57 -24.47 -17.06 21.02
C ILE A 57 -24.75 -15.71 20.40
N VAL A 58 -25.95 -15.49 19.84
CA VAL A 58 -26.34 -14.21 19.26
C VAL A 58 -26.43 -13.11 20.32
N ARG A 59 -27.03 -13.42 21.49
CA ARG A 59 -27.16 -12.48 22.61
C ARG A 59 -25.77 -12.01 23.09
N GLU A 60 -24.84 -12.94 23.28
CA GLU A 60 -23.47 -12.63 23.66
C GLU A 60 -22.77 -11.75 22.60
N PHE A 61 -22.95 -12.05 21.31
CA PHE A 61 -22.44 -11.21 20.24
C PHE A 61 -22.99 -9.80 20.29
N LEU A 62 -24.30 -9.65 20.44
CA LEU A 62 -24.94 -8.33 20.51
C LEU A 62 -24.47 -7.51 21.70
N THR A 63 -24.14 -8.17 22.81
CA THR A 63 -23.57 -7.52 23.99
C THR A 63 -22.11 -7.12 23.76
N ALA A 64 -21.33 -7.98 23.10
CA ALA A 64 -19.89 -7.76 22.89
C ALA A 64 -19.56 -6.83 21.72
N LYS A 65 -20.43 -6.69 20.72
CA LYS A 65 -20.13 -6.01 19.43
C LYS A 65 -19.73 -4.53 19.56
N GLY A 66 -20.07 -3.87 20.66
CA GLY A 66 -19.74 -2.47 20.94
C GLY A 66 -18.44 -2.28 21.73
N ASP A 67 -17.84 -3.36 22.22
CA ASP A 67 -16.61 -3.35 23.02
C ASP A 67 -15.56 -4.28 22.39
N ALA A 68 -14.47 -3.71 21.86
CA ALA A 68 -13.44 -4.47 21.16
C ALA A 68 -12.79 -5.58 22.00
N PRO A 69 -12.44 -5.38 23.29
CA PRO A 69 -11.96 -6.45 24.17
C PRO A 69 -12.99 -7.57 24.37
N ALA A 70 -14.26 -7.23 24.59
CA ALA A 70 -15.31 -8.22 24.75
C ALA A 70 -15.57 -9.00 23.45
N LEU A 71 -15.59 -8.29 22.31
CA LEU A 71 -15.75 -8.91 21.00
C LEU A 71 -14.58 -9.84 20.65
N LYS A 72 -13.36 -9.45 20.99
CA LYS A 72 -12.17 -10.31 20.86
C LYS A 72 -12.32 -11.60 21.65
N THR A 73 -12.77 -11.50 22.89
CA THR A 73 -13.01 -12.67 23.73
C THR A 73 -14.07 -13.56 23.11
N TRP A 74 -15.18 -12.98 22.64
CA TRP A 74 -16.27 -13.71 22.01
C TRP A 74 -15.80 -14.44 20.72
N VAL A 75 -15.06 -13.78 19.83
CA VAL A 75 -14.52 -14.40 18.60
C VAL A 75 -13.59 -15.57 18.95
N ASN A 76 -12.66 -15.36 19.87
CA ASN A 76 -11.69 -16.41 20.24
C ASN A 76 -12.34 -17.60 20.95
N THR A 77 -13.36 -17.39 21.78
CA THR A 77 -13.93 -18.45 22.61
C THR A 77 -15.22 -19.05 22.04
N VAL A 78 -16.02 -18.27 21.33
CA VAL A 78 -17.30 -18.74 20.80
C VAL A 78 -17.17 -19.22 19.36
N LEU A 79 -16.46 -18.47 18.51
CA LEU A 79 -16.20 -18.93 17.15
C LEU A 79 -14.99 -19.87 17.05
N GLY A 80 -14.09 -19.85 18.05
CA GLY A 80 -12.84 -20.60 18.00
C GLY A 80 -11.86 -20.01 16.96
N GLU A 81 -12.09 -18.77 16.53
CA GLU A 81 -11.30 -18.09 15.53
C GLU A 81 -10.25 -17.21 16.20
N THR A 82 -9.10 -17.05 15.56
CA THR A 82 -8.11 -16.08 16.02
C THR A 82 -8.66 -14.67 15.80
N TRP A 83 -8.69 -13.87 16.88
CA TRP A 83 -9.05 -12.46 16.76
C TRP A 83 -8.11 -11.75 15.78
N GLU A 84 -8.67 -11.27 14.70
CA GLU A 84 -8.01 -10.33 13.85
C GLU A 84 -8.43 -8.92 14.30
N GLU A 85 -7.49 -8.02 14.56
CA GLU A 85 -7.81 -6.61 14.89
C GLU A 85 -8.64 -5.93 13.78
N GLU A 86 -8.79 -6.59 12.66
CA GLU A 86 -9.62 -6.24 11.52
C GLU A 86 -11.11 -6.06 11.88
N TYR A 87 -11.63 -6.78 12.89
CA TYR A 87 -13.01 -6.62 13.33
C TYR A 87 -13.29 -5.29 14.06
N ALA A 88 -12.26 -4.67 14.61
CA ALA A 88 -12.40 -3.44 15.37
C ALA A 88 -12.23 -2.16 14.55
N ASN A 89 -11.52 -2.20 13.41
CA ASN A 89 -11.14 -0.98 12.67
C ASN A 89 -10.83 -1.28 11.19
N LYS A 90 -11.79 -1.78 10.43
CA LYS A 90 -11.63 -1.95 8.99
C LYS A 90 -11.67 -0.60 8.29
N ILE A 91 -10.49 -0.04 7.99
CA ILE A 91 -10.40 0.99 6.97
C ILE A 91 -10.52 0.27 5.63
N GLY A 92 -11.68 0.37 5.00
CA GLY A 92 -11.90 -0.12 3.65
C GLY A 92 -11.71 1.00 2.63
N ALA A 93 -11.45 0.65 1.39
CA ALA A 93 -11.39 1.59 0.28
C ALA A 93 -12.63 2.50 0.21
N GLU A 94 -13.82 1.96 0.42
CA GLU A 94 -15.09 2.70 0.44
C GLU A 94 -15.13 3.78 1.54
N GLY A 95 -14.64 3.47 2.74
CA GLY A 95 -14.57 4.46 3.83
C GLY A 95 -13.61 5.61 3.52
N LEU A 96 -12.52 5.36 2.80
CA LEU A 96 -11.61 6.41 2.34
C LEU A 96 -12.20 7.22 1.18
N ARG A 97 -12.90 6.57 0.24
CA ARG A 97 -13.60 7.25 -0.86
C ARG A 97 -14.67 8.23 -0.36
N SER A 98 -15.36 7.90 0.73
CA SER A 98 -16.36 8.79 1.32
C SER A 98 -15.77 10.08 1.94
N ARG A 99 -14.44 10.16 2.08
CA ARG A 99 -13.68 11.27 2.65
C ARG A 99 -12.96 12.11 1.61
N VAL A 100 -13.19 11.89 0.31
CA VAL A 100 -12.55 12.69 -0.74
C VAL A 100 -12.98 14.14 -0.67
N GLU A 101 -12.06 15.02 -0.96
CA GLU A 101 -12.20 16.46 -0.89
C GLU A 101 -12.02 17.09 -2.27
N PHE A 102 -12.61 18.29 -2.45
CA PHE A 102 -12.51 19.02 -3.70
C PHE A 102 -11.35 20.01 -3.65
N TYR A 103 -10.12 19.53 -3.82
CA TYR A 103 -8.98 20.38 -4.09
C TYR A 103 -8.34 20.00 -5.43
N ASN A 104 -7.69 20.99 -6.07
CA ASN A 104 -7.04 20.78 -7.35
C ASN A 104 -5.57 20.36 -7.12
N PRO A 105 -5.14 19.13 -7.45
CA PRO A 105 -3.77 18.72 -7.28
C PRO A 105 -2.75 19.48 -8.13
N ALA A 106 -3.22 20.14 -9.21
CA ALA A 106 -2.37 20.99 -10.06
C ALA A 106 -2.09 22.39 -9.44
N LEU A 107 -2.79 22.76 -8.36
CA LEU A 107 -2.57 23.96 -7.58
C LEU A 107 -2.49 23.56 -6.11
N LEU A 108 -1.29 23.51 -5.57
CA LEU A 108 -1.03 22.97 -4.24
C LEU A 108 -1.78 23.77 -3.17
N PRO A 109 -2.50 23.11 -2.23
CA PRO A 109 -3.15 23.75 -1.11
C PRO A 109 -2.19 24.58 -0.28
N ALA A 110 -2.67 25.69 0.28
CA ALA A 110 -1.86 26.68 1.02
C ALA A 110 -1.05 26.09 2.20
N ALA A 111 -1.51 24.99 2.78
CA ALA A 111 -0.83 24.32 3.90
C ALA A 111 0.30 23.38 3.46
N VAL A 112 0.45 23.10 2.17
CA VAL A 112 1.52 22.23 1.64
C VAL A 112 2.84 22.99 1.59
N LEU A 113 3.84 22.54 2.32
CA LEU A 113 5.16 23.17 2.41
C LEU A 113 6.28 22.33 1.77
N CYS A 114 6.05 21.03 1.56
CA CYS A 114 7.06 20.11 1.05
C CYS A 114 6.41 19.05 0.17
N LEU A 115 7.08 18.63 -0.89
CA LEU A 115 6.67 17.51 -1.71
C LEU A 115 7.65 16.35 -1.59
N THR A 116 7.13 15.13 -1.47
CA THR A 116 7.93 13.90 -1.58
C THR A 116 7.31 12.94 -2.56
N ALA A 117 8.11 12.02 -3.09
CA ALA A 117 7.64 11.00 -4.00
C ALA A 117 8.09 9.61 -3.57
N GLY A 118 7.25 8.63 -3.85
CA GLY A 118 7.56 7.22 -3.74
C GLY A 118 7.37 6.54 -5.09
N VAL A 119 8.32 5.69 -5.46
CA VAL A 119 8.32 5.00 -6.76
C VAL A 119 8.51 3.51 -6.53
N ASP A 120 7.57 2.72 -7.02
CA ASP A 120 7.67 1.27 -7.10
C ASP A 120 8.02 0.85 -8.52
N VAL A 121 9.00 -0.05 -8.65
CA VAL A 121 9.57 -0.46 -9.96
C VAL A 121 9.08 -1.83 -10.33
N GLN A 122 8.35 -1.92 -11.43
CA GLN A 122 7.84 -3.17 -12.00
C GLN A 122 8.57 -3.49 -13.33
N ASP A 123 8.23 -4.59 -13.97
CA ASP A 123 8.82 -5.01 -15.24
C ASP A 123 8.49 -4.01 -16.38
N ASN A 124 7.24 -3.64 -16.48
CA ASN A 124 6.67 -2.90 -17.61
C ASN A 124 6.16 -1.49 -17.25
N ARG A 125 6.44 -0.99 -16.04
CA ARG A 125 6.03 0.35 -15.60
C ARG A 125 6.76 0.77 -14.33
N LEU A 126 6.71 2.07 -14.05
CA LEU A 126 6.97 2.65 -12.73
C LEU A 126 5.64 3.13 -12.16
N ALA A 127 5.29 2.71 -10.95
CA ALA A 127 4.20 3.31 -10.20
C ALA A 127 4.75 4.47 -9.35
N LEU A 128 4.09 5.61 -9.36
CA LEU A 128 4.54 6.84 -8.72
C LEU A 128 3.43 7.46 -7.88
N VAL A 129 3.77 7.86 -6.65
CA VAL A 129 2.95 8.75 -5.82
C VAL A 129 3.74 10.02 -5.54
N ILE A 130 3.07 11.18 -5.59
CA ILE A 130 3.59 12.45 -5.10
C ILE A 130 2.66 12.97 -4.01
N ASP A 131 3.23 13.22 -2.83
CA ASP A 131 2.53 13.71 -1.66
C ASP A 131 2.99 15.10 -1.27
N GLY A 132 2.03 15.95 -0.92
CA GLY A 132 2.25 17.21 -0.25
C GLY A 132 2.19 17.05 1.27
N TRP A 133 3.08 17.74 1.98
CA TRP A 133 3.19 17.70 3.43
C TRP A 133 3.17 19.09 4.02
N GLY A 134 2.42 19.24 5.11
CA GLY A 134 2.36 20.43 5.94
C GLY A 134 2.84 20.20 7.38
N GLU A 135 2.68 21.20 8.23
CA GLU A 135 3.01 21.11 9.65
C GLU A 135 2.28 19.93 10.31
N GLY A 136 2.94 19.26 11.26
CA GLY A 136 2.38 18.10 11.94
C GLY A 136 2.27 16.85 11.07
N GLU A 137 2.89 16.84 9.88
CA GLU A 137 2.80 15.74 8.91
C GLU A 137 1.35 15.53 8.38
N GLU A 138 0.52 16.56 8.40
CA GLU A 138 -0.70 16.60 7.61
C GLU A 138 -0.35 16.51 6.13
N SER A 139 -1.11 15.74 5.35
CA SER A 139 -0.64 15.33 4.03
C SER A 139 -1.74 15.27 2.99
N TRP A 140 -1.42 15.68 1.78
CA TRP A 140 -2.29 15.74 0.61
C TRP A 140 -1.80 14.78 -0.47
N ARG A 141 -2.67 13.86 -0.89
CA ARG A 141 -2.40 12.98 -2.05
C ARG A 141 -2.57 13.82 -3.31
N LEU A 142 -1.49 14.03 -4.03
CA LEU A 142 -1.50 14.89 -5.21
C LEU A 142 -1.57 14.09 -6.50
N TYR A 143 -0.70 13.10 -6.64
CA TYR A 143 -0.63 12.27 -7.84
C TYR A 143 -0.44 10.81 -7.48
N HIS A 144 -1.18 9.96 -8.17
CA HIS A 144 -0.91 8.53 -8.30
C HIS A 144 -0.94 8.22 -9.80
N GLN A 145 0.20 7.82 -10.36
CA GLN A 145 0.34 7.59 -11.79
C GLN A 145 1.20 6.37 -12.07
N GLU A 146 0.93 5.72 -13.19
CA GLU A 146 1.79 4.71 -13.79
C GLU A 146 2.50 5.33 -14.98
N ILE A 147 3.83 5.19 -15.04
CA ILE A 147 4.66 5.52 -16.20
C ILE A 147 4.91 4.20 -16.94
N PRO A 148 4.20 3.92 -18.04
CA PRO A 148 4.35 2.67 -18.77
C PRO A 148 5.66 2.63 -19.52
N GLY A 149 6.30 1.48 -19.59
CA GLY A 149 7.53 1.24 -20.34
C GLY A 149 8.38 0.16 -19.73
N ASP A 150 9.22 -0.47 -20.54
CA ASP A 150 10.22 -1.42 -20.09
C ASP A 150 11.25 -0.70 -19.19
N THR A 151 11.29 -1.07 -17.91
CA THR A 151 12.17 -0.44 -16.92
C THR A 151 13.66 -0.78 -17.09
N ALA A 152 14.01 -1.66 -18.04
CA ALA A 152 15.37 -1.83 -18.51
C ALA A 152 15.80 -0.75 -19.52
N GLN A 153 14.85 0.01 -20.08
CA GLN A 153 15.10 1.03 -21.09
C GLN A 153 15.22 2.43 -20.46
N PRO A 154 16.04 3.33 -21.04
CA PRO A 154 16.30 4.65 -20.47
C PRO A 154 15.10 5.60 -20.55
N GLN A 155 14.16 5.39 -21.49
CA GLN A 155 13.06 6.32 -21.72
C GLN A 155 12.16 6.49 -20.50
N VAL A 156 11.73 5.40 -19.86
CA VAL A 156 10.86 5.44 -18.69
C VAL A 156 11.50 6.19 -17.50
N TRP A 157 12.84 6.15 -17.41
CA TRP A 157 13.60 6.90 -16.39
C TRP A 157 13.71 8.38 -16.73
N ALA A 158 13.78 8.74 -18.01
CA ALA A 158 13.71 10.13 -18.44
C ALA A 158 12.33 10.74 -18.14
N ASP A 159 11.26 9.97 -18.37
CA ASP A 159 9.91 10.38 -18.03
C ASP A 159 9.72 10.56 -16.51
N LEU A 160 10.28 9.64 -15.69
CA LEU A 160 10.33 9.79 -14.25
C LEU A 160 11.10 11.05 -13.82
N ALA A 161 12.26 11.32 -14.43
CA ALA A 161 13.05 12.51 -14.13
C ALA A 161 12.28 13.79 -14.44
N ALA A 162 11.53 13.82 -15.55
CA ALA A 162 10.67 14.94 -15.91
C ALA A 162 9.56 15.16 -14.88
N MET A 163 8.89 14.09 -14.43
CA MET A 163 7.86 14.16 -13.38
C MET A 163 8.40 14.63 -12.04
N LEU A 164 9.51 14.09 -11.57
CA LEU A 164 10.12 14.47 -10.30
C LEU A 164 10.74 15.88 -10.33
N GLY A 165 11.13 16.35 -11.52
CA GLY A 165 11.67 17.69 -11.72
C GLY A 165 10.64 18.78 -11.98
N GLN A 166 9.37 18.41 -12.09
CA GLN A 166 8.28 19.35 -12.40
C GLN A 166 8.09 20.38 -11.30
N GLU A 167 7.66 21.58 -11.70
CA GLU A 167 7.23 22.65 -10.79
C GLU A 167 5.73 22.59 -10.57
N PHE A 168 5.33 22.64 -9.32
CA PHE A 168 3.93 22.61 -8.89
C PHE A 168 3.53 23.98 -8.35
N PRO A 169 2.61 24.70 -9.00
CA PRO A 169 2.08 25.98 -8.54
C PRO A 169 1.44 25.84 -7.15
N HIS A 170 1.55 26.88 -6.32
CA HIS A 170 1.07 26.89 -4.95
C HIS A 170 0.04 28.00 -4.74
N GLU A 171 -1.05 27.74 -4.00
CA GLU A 171 -2.12 28.73 -3.72
C GLU A 171 -1.60 30.01 -3.05
N GLY A 172 -0.61 29.89 -2.18
CA GLY A 172 0.06 31.02 -1.55
C GLY A 172 1.02 31.80 -2.46
N GLY A 173 1.07 31.44 -3.76
CA GLY A 173 2.03 31.94 -4.73
C GLY A 173 3.36 31.18 -4.71
N GLY A 174 4.11 31.26 -5.81
CA GLY A 174 5.34 30.49 -5.99
C GLY A 174 5.12 29.06 -6.48
N VAL A 175 6.18 28.27 -6.45
CA VAL A 175 6.19 26.89 -6.92
C VAL A 175 6.95 25.99 -5.95
N LEU A 176 6.56 24.72 -5.86
CA LEU A 176 7.32 23.67 -5.19
C LEU A 176 7.78 22.62 -6.20
N GLN A 177 8.88 21.97 -5.89
CA GLN A 177 9.37 20.78 -6.57
C GLN A 177 9.47 19.64 -5.58
N VAL A 178 9.52 18.39 -6.07
CA VAL A 178 9.76 17.22 -5.23
C VAL A 178 11.11 17.39 -4.50
N SER A 179 11.02 17.50 -3.17
CA SER A 179 12.19 17.76 -2.31
C SER A 179 13.02 16.51 -2.06
N ALA A 180 12.37 15.33 -2.03
CA ALA A 180 13.02 14.03 -1.96
C ALA A 180 12.13 12.95 -2.59
N ALA A 181 12.73 11.91 -3.14
CA ALA A 181 12.06 10.74 -3.67
C ALA A 181 12.77 9.47 -3.23
N CYS A 182 12.03 8.44 -2.86
CA CYS A 182 12.53 7.10 -2.62
C CYS A 182 12.05 6.15 -3.72
N ILE A 183 12.99 5.47 -4.36
CA ILE A 183 12.76 4.59 -5.51
C ILE A 183 13.11 3.17 -5.10
N ASP A 184 12.16 2.24 -5.19
CA ASP A 184 12.43 0.85 -4.85
C ASP A 184 13.49 0.25 -5.77
N SER A 185 14.45 -0.44 -5.18
CA SER A 185 15.51 -1.14 -5.89
C SER A 185 15.38 -2.67 -5.80
N GLY A 186 14.23 -3.17 -5.40
CA GLY A 186 13.94 -4.60 -5.32
C GLY A 186 13.88 -5.26 -6.69
N PHE A 187 13.37 -4.54 -7.70
CA PHE A 187 13.33 -4.95 -9.09
C PHE A 187 14.20 -4.02 -9.94
N ASN A 188 14.79 -4.54 -11.02
CA ASN A 188 15.67 -3.82 -11.95
C ASN A 188 16.71 -2.91 -11.28
N THR A 189 17.35 -3.44 -10.25
CA THR A 189 18.26 -2.77 -9.33
C THR A 189 19.31 -1.89 -10.02
N HIS A 190 19.86 -2.35 -11.18
CA HIS A 190 20.90 -1.62 -11.90
C HIS A 190 20.40 -0.33 -12.53
N SER A 191 19.21 -0.32 -13.09
CA SER A 191 18.60 0.87 -13.66
C SER A 191 18.32 1.90 -12.57
N VAL A 192 17.79 1.46 -11.40
CA VAL A 192 17.61 2.34 -10.23
C VAL A 192 18.93 2.96 -9.78
N TYR A 193 19.99 2.16 -9.68
CA TYR A 193 21.30 2.67 -9.26
C TYR A 193 21.94 3.60 -10.30
N ALA A 194 21.74 3.33 -11.59
CA ALA A 194 22.19 4.23 -12.66
C ALA A 194 21.47 5.57 -12.56
N PHE A 195 20.15 5.55 -12.48
CA PHE A 195 19.30 6.73 -12.36
C PHE A 195 19.66 7.60 -11.15
N THR A 196 19.77 7.01 -9.96
CA THR A 196 20.10 7.77 -8.74
C THR A 196 21.54 8.32 -8.74
N ARG A 197 22.47 7.63 -9.39
CA ARG A 197 23.84 8.16 -9.60
C ARG A 197 23.90 9.34 -10.55
N GLU A 198 23.14 9.30 -11.63
CA GLU A 198 23.04 10.39 -12.60
C GLU A 198 22.47 11.66 -11.96
N HIS A 199 21.54 11.48 -10.99
CA HIS A 199 20.85 12.58 -10.31
C HIS A 199 21.38 12.87 -8.90
N ARG A 200 22.68 12.68 -8.65
CA ARG A 200 23.29 12.86 -7.30
C ARG A 200 23.06 14.22 -6.65
N GLY A 201 22.82 15.26 -7.39
CA GLY A 201 22.48 16.59 -6.88
C GLY A 201 21.05 16.72 -6.33
N LYS A 202 20.23 15.71 -6.55
CA LYS A 202 18.85 15.60 -6.07
C LYS A 202 18.77 14.60 -4.91
N PHE A 203 17.81 14.75 -4.04
CA PHE A 203 17.52 13.74 -3.01
C PHE A 203 16.63 12.63 -3.57
N TRP A 204 17.01 12.05 -4.71
CA TRP A 204 16.36 10.90 -5.32
C TRP A 204 17.16 9.65 -4.96
N LEU A 205 16.61 8.84 -4.09
CA LEU A 205 17.33 7.81 -3.35
C LEU A 205 16.95 6.42 -3.85
N ALA A 206 17.96 5.57 -4.07
CA ALA A 206 17.70 4.14 -4.20
C ALA A 206 17.38 3.58 -2.81
N THR A 207 16.26 2.87 -2.70
CA THR A 207 15.79 2.31 -1.43
C THR A 207 15.52 0.83 -1.55
N LYS A 208 15.54 0.13 -0.41
CA LYS A 208 15.18 -1.29 -0.33
C LYS A 208 14.30 -1.52 0.87
N GLY A 209 13.09 -2.00 0.63
CA GLY A 209 12.12 -2.36 1.66
C GLY A 209 12.64 -3.48 2.57
N GLN A 210 12.41 -3.34 3.87
CA GLN A 210 12.67 -4.34 4.90
C GLN A 210 11.39 -4.59 5.69
N SER A 211 10.85 -5.79 5.60
CA SER A 211 9.60 -6.21 6.27
C SER A 211 9.79 -6.63 7.72
N GLN A 212 11.00 -6.48 8.28
CA GLN A 212 11.26 -6.83 9.68
C GLN A 212 10.71 -5.75 10.61
N ARG A 213 9.98 -6.18 11.64
CA ARG A 213 9.43 -5.28 12.67
C ARG A 213 10.53 -4.52 13.41
N GLY A 214 10.24 -3.26 13.74
CA GLY A 214 11.16 -2.41 14.53
C GLY A 214 12.31 -1.81 13.74
N LYS A 215 12.35 -1.99 12.43
CA LYS A 215 13.29 -1.25 11.59
C LYS A 215 12.90 0.23 11.54
N PRO A 216 13.87 1.16 11.54
CA PRO A 216 13.57 2.57 11.36
C PRO A 216 12.91 2.82 10.01
N ALA A 217 12.06 3.86 9.92
CA ALA A 217 11.39 4.24 8.67
C ALA A 217 12.38 4.41 7.51
N ILE A 218 13.53 5.01 7.78
CA ILE A 218 14.69 5.02 6.88
C ILE A 218 15.96 4.78 7.68
N GLY A 219 16.83 3.89 7.19
CA GLY A 219 18.09 3.55 7.84
C GLY A 219 19.30 4.23 7.20
N LYS A 220 20.47 3.98 7.75
CA LYS A 220 21.73 4.46 7.19
C LYS A 220 21.99 3.77 5.85
N PRO A 221 22.48 4.50 4.80
CA PRO A 221 22.74 3.90 3.51
C PRO A 221 23.91 2.93 3.56
N SER A 222 23.83 1.90 2.74
CA SER A 222 24.97 1.07 2.35
C SER A 222 25.41 1.45 0.95
N ARG A 223 26.74 1.43 0.71
CA ARG A 223 27.28 1.65 -0.63
C ARG A 223 27.34 0.34 -1.40
N VAL A 224 26.85 0.38 -2.62
CA VAL A 224 26.95 -0.72 -3.57
C VAL A 224 27.95 -0.29 -4.66
N ASP A 225 29.19 -0.78 -4.52
CA ASP A 225 30.32 -0.36 -5.36
C ASP A 225 30.63 -1.36 -6.48
N LEU A 226 29.77 -2.38 -6.69
CA LEU A 226 30.01 -3.42 -7.69
C LEU A 226 29.03 -3.30 -8.86
N ASN A 227 29.53 -3.45 -10.10
CA ASN A 227 28.70 -3.64 -11.28
C ASN A 227 28.32 -5.15 -11.44
N LEU A 228 27.49 -5.44 -12.46
CA LEU A 228 27.10 -6.82 -12.80
C LEU A 228 28.28 -7.78 -13.04
N ARG A 229 29.45 -7.26 -13.36
CA ARG A 229 30.69 -8.02 -13.62
C ARG A 229 31.60 -8.11 -12.40
N GLY A 230 31.12 -7.67 -11.22
CA GLY A 230 31.92 -7.66 -9.98
C GLY A 230 33.02 -6.60 -9.92
N GLN A 231 33.07 -5.65 -10.86
CA GLN A 231 34.06 -4.60 -10.86
C GLN A 231 33.66 -3.45 -9.93
N ILE A 232 34.63 -2.90 -9.21
CA ILE A 232 34.40 -1.77 -8.30
C ILE A 232 34.11 -0.51 -9.13
N LEU A 233 32.96 0.10 -8.87
CA LEU A 233 32.56 1.38 -9.42
C LEU A 233 33.00 2.51 -8.48
N LYS A 234 33.88 3.40 -8.93
CA LYS A 234 34.19 4.63 -8.18
C LYS A 234 32.90 5.43 -7.97
N GLY A 235 32.51 5.59 -6.72
CA GLY A 235 31.28 6.29 -6.34
C GLY A 235 30.01 5.49 -6.62
N GLY A 236 29.90 4.29 -6.12
CA GLY A 236 28.73 3.41 -6.21
C GLY A 236 27.43 4.05 -5.71
N ALA A 237 26.31 3.39 -5.95
CA ALA A 237 25.02 3.85 -5.50
C ALA A 237 24.90 3.73 -3.96
N GLU A 238 24.28 4.72 -3.34
CA GLU A 238 23.87 4.63 -1.94
C GLU A 238 22.45 4.05 -1.87
N VAL A 239 22.28 2.96 -1.14
CA VAL A 239 21.00 2.26 -0.97
C VAL A 239 20.54 2.39 0.47
N TYR A 240 19.36 2.98 0.65
CA TYR A 240 18.77 3.23 1.96
C TYR A 240 17.77 2.11 2.31
N PRO A 241 17.96 1.41 3.44
CA PRO A 241 16.97 0.47 3.91
C PRO A 241 15.72 1.23 4.43
N VAL A 242 14.55 0.77 4.04
CA VAL A 242 13.25 1.33 4.44
C VAL A 242 12.50 0.32 5.27
N GLY A 243 12.13 0.68 6.51
CA GLY A 243 11.31 -0.15 7.40
C GLY A 243 9.85 -0.15 6.97
N SER A 244 9.51 -0.93 5.96
CA SER A 244 8.17 -0.97 5.36
C SER A 244 7.09 -1.30 6.37
N ASP A 245 7.33 -2.26 7.27
CA ASP A 245 6.39 -2.64 8.33
C ASP A 245 6.08 -1.49 9.29
N THR A 246 7.12 -0.75 9.69
CA THR A 246 7.00 0.42 10.56
C THR A 246 6.17 1.52 9.89
N ILE A 247 6.45 1.81 8.62
CA ILE A 247 5.75 2.87 7.88
C ILE A 247 4.30 2.45 7.60
N LYS A 248 4.03 1.20 7.17
CA LYS A 248 2.67 0.69 6.98
C LYS A 248 1.85 0.85 8.26
N THR A 249 2.44 0.58 9.42
CA THR A 249 1.78 0.78 10.72
C THR A 249 1.42 2.25 10.95
N VAL A 250 2.31 3.19 10.60
CA VAL A 250 2.03 4.64 10.68
C VAL A 250 0.92 5.04 9.72
N ILE A 251 1.01 4.65 8.44
CA ILE A 251 -0.01 4.95 7.42
C ILE A 251 -1.39 4.48 7.89
N TYR A 252 -1.53 3.19 8.24
CA TYR A 252 -2.82 2.63 8.66
C TYR A 252 -3.35 3.24 9.97
N SER A 253 -2.49 3.69 10.88
CA SER A 253 -2.94 4.42 12.07
C SER A 253 -3.54 5.78 11.72
N ARG A 254 -2.95 6.49 10.77
CA ARG A 254 -3.38 7.82 10.32
C ARG A 254 -4.61 7.78 9.41
N LEU A 255 -4.74 6.74 8.59
CA LEU A 255 -5.95 6.54 7.80
C LEU A 255 -7.23 6.45 8.65
N LYS A 256 -7.11 6.24 9.96
CA LYS A 256 -8.23 6.24 10.93
C LYS A 256 -8.70 7.64 11.32
N PHE A 257 -7.92 8.67 11.08
CA PHE A 257 -8.29 10.03 11.42
C PHE A 257 -9.41 10.51 10.50
N ASN A 258 -10.44 11.11 11.10
CA ASN A 258 -11.63 11.57 10.38
C ASN A 258 -11.70 13.09 10.27
N GLU A 259 -10.81 13.80 10.95
CA GLU A 259 -10.78 15.25 10.98
C GLU A 259 -9.39 15.77 10.54
N PRO A 260 -9.34 16.84 9.72
CA PRO A 260 -8.09 17.50 9.33
C PRO A 260 -7.25 17.91 10.54
N GLY A 261 -5.94 17.86 10.36
CA GLY A 261 -4.96 18.22 11.38
C GLY A 261 -3.71 17.33 11.33
N PRO A 262 -2.87 17.35 12.38
CA PRO A 262 -1.63 16.61 12.39
C PRO A 262 -1.79 15.13 12.04
N GLY A 263 -1.09 14.68 10.99
CA GLY A 263 -1.12 13.31 10.50
C GLY A 263 -2.33 12.92 9.67
N TYR A 264 -3.27 13.83 9.40
CA TYR A 264 -4.43 13.55 8.56
C TYR A 264 -4.03 13.37 7.09
N TYR A 265 -4.78 12.53 6.38
CA TYR A 265 -4.60 12.21 4.97
C TYR A 265 -5.75 12.79 4.15
N HIS A 266 -5.45 13.82 3.35
CA HIS A 266 -6.38 14.41 2.38
C HIS A 266 -6.32 13.63 1.06
N PHE A 267 -7.49 13.37 0.48
CA PHE A 267 -7.65 12.68 -0.80
C PHE A 267 -8.48 13.55 -1.73
N HIS A 268 -7.96 13.89 -2.91
CA HIS A 268 -8.76 14.65 -3.89
C HIS A 268 -9.71 13.77 -4.67
N ALA A 269 -10.84 14.32 -5.10
CA ALA A 269 -11.89 13.61 -5.81
C ALA A 269 -11.48 13.02 -7.17
N GLY A 270 -10.32 13.39 -7.71
CA GLY A 270 -9.78 12.85 -8.96
C GLY A 270 -8.92 11.59 -8.80
N LEU A 271 -8.73 11.08 -7.57
CA LEU A 271 -8.06 9.78 -7.37
C LEU A 271 -8.95 8.64 -7.83
N GLU A 272 -8.38 7.71 -8.58
CA GLU A 272 -9.10 6.55 -9.09
C GLU A 272 -9.47 5.56 -7.98
N ASP A 273 -10.52 4.79 -8.18
CA ASP A 273 -10.99 3.77 -7.24
C ASP A 273 -9.91 2.73 -6.93
N ASP A 274 -9.13 2.35 -7.95
CA ASP A 274 -8.04 1.39 -7.83
C ASP A 274 -6.95 1.85 -6.84
N TYR A 275 -6.69 3.16 -6.73
CA TYR A 275 -5.78 3.71 -5.73
C TYR A 275 -6.19 3.33 -4.31
N PHE A 276 -7.46 3.51 -3.94
CA PHE A 276 -7.95 3.18 -2.60
C PHE A 276 -7.94 1.68 -2.32
N GLU A 277 -8.20 0.87 -3.37
CA GLU A 277 -8.13 -0.58 -3.26
C GLU A 277 -6.70 -1.06 -3.02
N GLN A 278 -5.73 -0.50 -3.75
CA GLN A 278 -4.31 -0.78 -3.57
C GLN A 278 -3.78 -0.26 -2.23
N LEU A 279 -4.20 0.93 -1.78
CA LEU A 279 -3.80 1.50 -0.50
C LEU A 279 -4.27 0.64 0.68
N THR A 280 -5.42 -0.04 0.54
CA THR A 280 -6.00 -0.91 1.58
C THR A 280 -5.85 -2.40 1.27
N ALA A 281 -4.96 -2.77 0.35
CA ALA A 281 -4.78 -4.13 -0.12
C ALA A 281 -4.15 -5.08 0.90
N GLU A 282 -3.47 -4.53 1.90
CA GLU A 282 -2.80 -5.31 2.94
C GLU A 282 -3.50 -5.21 4.28
N LYS A 283 -3.31 -6.23 5.09
CA LYS A 283 -3.77 -6.28 6.48
C LYS A 283 -2.71 -6.83 7.39
N GLN A 284 -2.69 -6.37 8.63
CA GLN A 284 -1.82 -6.93 9.65
C GLN A 284 -2.47 -8.18 10.25
N VAL A 285 -1.76 -9.31 10.20
CA VAL A 285 -2.19 -10.58 10.82
C VAL A 285 -1.22 -10.98 11.91
N THR A 286 -1.72 -11.62 12.94
CA THR A 286 -0.89 -12.21 13.99
C THR A 286 -0.69 -13.69 13.69
N ARG A 287 0.56 -14.09 13.48
CA ARG A 287 0.94 -15.50 13.36
C ARG A 287 1.74 -15.93 14.59
N TYR A 288 1.65 -17.19 14.93
CA TYR A 288 2.44 -17.78 16.02
C TYR A 288 3.57 -18.60 15.42
N GLN A 289 4.81 -18.21 15.76
CA GLN A 289 6.01 -18.95 15.37
C GLN A 289 6.73 -19.40 16.64
N ARG A 290 6.89 -20.71 16.81
CA ARG A 290 7.48 -21.32 18.02
C ARG A 290 6.85 -20.85 19.34
N GLY A 291 5.52 -20.64 19.35
CA GLY A 291 4.77 -20.17 20.53
C GLY A 291 4.79 -18.64 20.74
N PHE A 292 5.53 -17.88 19.98
CA PHE A 292 5.57 -16.42 20.06
C PHE A 292 4.68 -15.78 19.01
N ALA A 293 3.87 -14.81 19.43
CA ALA A 293 3.03 -14.04 18.53
C ALA A 293 3.90 -13.11 17.67
N HIS A 294 3.78 -13.22 16.35
CA HIS A 294 4.42 -12.38 15.36
C HIS A 294 3.37 -11.71 14.49
N ARG A 295 3.43 -10.38 14.35
CA ARG A 295 2.56 -9.63 13.46
C ARG A 295 3.27 -9.39 12.14
N GLU A 296 2.59 -9.66 11.05
CA GLU A 296 3.08 -9.40 9.70
C GLU A 296 2.00 -8.79 8.82
N TRP A 297 2.42 -8.02 7.81
CA TRP A 297 1.53 -7.50 6.80
C TRP A 297 1.33 -8.55 5.71
N VAL A 298 0.07 -8.81 5.39
CA VAL A 298 -0.31 -9.81 4.39
C VAL A 298 -1.22 -9.15 3.36
N LYS A 299 -0.82 -9.28 2.10
CA LYS A 299 -1.60 -8.82 0.96
C LYS A 299 -2.73 -9.80 0.65
N LYS A 300 -3.89 -9.28 0.28
CA LYS A 300 -5.00 -10.10 -0.23
C LYS A 300 -4.56 -10.83 -1.50
N PRO A 301 -4.88 -12.12 -1.67
CA PRO A 301 -4.53 -12.86 -2.88
C PRO A 301 -5.05 -12.15 -4.14
N GLY A 302 -4.17 -11.99 -5.14
CA GLY A 302 -4.51 -11.34 -6.41
C GLY A 302 -4.66 -9.82 -6.37
N ALA A 303 -4.59 -9.17 -5.20
CA ALA A 303 -4.67 -7.71 -5.12
C ALA A 303 -3.35 -7.05 -5.53
N ARG A 304 -3.44 -5.90 -6.17
CA ARG A 304 -2.32 -4.97 -6.35
C ARG A 304 -2.13 -4.15 -5.07
N ASN A 305 -0.92 -3.73 -4.76
CA ASN A 305 -0.58 -2.90 -3.59
C ASN A 305 0.47 -1.82 -3.92
N GLU A 306 0.70 -1.56 -5.18
CA GLU A 306 1.74 -0.63 -5.65
C GLU A 306 1.53 0.78 -5.07
N ALA A 307 0.27 1.26 -4.98
CA ALA A 307 -0.03 2.54 -4.34
C ALA A 307 0.41 2.57 -2.87
N LEU A 308 0.14 1.50 -2.09
CA LEU A 308 0.60 1.41 -0.71
C LEU A 308 2.12 1.41 -0.61
N ASP A 309 2.81 0.67 -1.48
CA ASP A 309 4.26 0.62 -1.46
C ASP A 309 4.86 1.98 -1.87
N CYS A 310 4.27 2.69 -2.86
CA CYS A 310 4.65 4.07 -3.19
C CYS A 310 4.44 5.03 -2.02
N GLU A 311 3.32 4.93 -1.29
CA GLU A 311 3.07 5.72 -0.07
C GLU A 311 4.14 5.46 1.01
N VAL A 312 4.54 4.20 1.17
CA VAL A 312 5.65 3.83 2.08
C VAL A 312 6.93 4.55 1.68
N TYR A 313 7.25 4.58 0.39
CA TYR A 313 8.45 5.24 -0.11
C TYR A 313 8.34 6.78 -0.07
N ALA A 314 7.18 7.36 -0.32
CA ALA A 314 6.96 8.81 -0.18
C ALA A 314 7.12 9.27 1.28
N TYR A 315 6.59 8.50 2.24
CA TYR A 315 6.81 8.75 3.66
C TYR A 315 8.26 8.54 4.08
N ALA A 316 8.95 7.52 3.55
CA ALA A 316 10.38 7.32 3.79
C ALA A 316 11.21 8.51 3.30
N ALA A 317 10.84 9.12 2.16
CA ALA A 317 11.48 10.33 1.64
C ALA A 317 11.30 11.53 2.59
N LEU A 318 10.12 11.68 3.23
CA LEU A 318 9.92 12.69 4.28
C LEU A 318 10.82 12.41 5.49
N GLN A 319 10.92 11.17 5.94
CA GLN A 319 11.79 10.78 7.06
C GLN A 319 13.28 11.00 6.73
N PHE A 320 13.67 10.84 5.47
CA PHE A 320 15.01 11.21 5.00
C PHE A 320 15.27 12.72 5.18
N LEU A 321 14.31 13.56 4.79
CA LEU A 321 14.44 15.01 5.00
C LEU A 321 14.61 15.36 6.47
N TYR A 322 13.88 14.71 7.39
CA TYR A 322 14.08 14.87 8.82
C TYR A 322 15.48 14.44 9.31
N SER A 323 16.11 13.50 8.65
CA SER A 323 17.48 13.11 8.97
C SER A 323 18.53 14.13 8.49
N ARG A 324 18.17 14.99 7.53
CA ARG A 324 19.06 16.02 6.93
C ARG A 324 18.83 17.40 7.53
N PHE A 325 17.62 17.68 7.99
CA PHE A 325 17.24 18.96 8.57
C PHE A 325 16.76 18.74 10.00
N ASN A 326 16.94 19.74 10.85
CA ASN A 326 16.34 19.68 12.19
C ASN A 326 14.81 19.59 12.08
N ARG A 327 14.22 18.57 12.72
CA ARG A 327 12.79 18.26 12.64
C ARG A 327 11.90 19.43 13.05
N ASP A 328 12.33 20.20 14.04
CA ASP A 328 11.58 21.36 14.55
C ASP A 328 11.68 22.59 13.63
N GLN A 329 12.67 22.63 12.75
CA GLN A 329 12.95 23.75 11.86
C GLN A 329 12.58 23.49 10.40
N ILE A 330 12.37 22.25 10.01
CA ILE A 330 12.16 21.88 8.61
C ILE A 330 11.02 22.66 7.98
N TRP A 331 9.90 22.80 8.67
CA TRP A 331 8.72 23.50 8.15
C TRP A 331 9.00 24.99 7.92
N LYS A 332 9.76 25.65 8.81
CA LYS A 332 10.22 27.02 8.63
C LYS A 332 11.16 27.16 7.45
N ILE A 333 12.06 26.18 7.25
CA ILE A 333 12.97 26.15 6.11
C ILE A 333 12.18 25.97 4.80
N MET A 334 11.20 25.06 4.75
CA MET A 334 10.38 24.81 3.57
C MET A 334 9.48 26.02 3.25
N ALA A 335 8.84 26.63 4.25
CA ALA A 335 8.08 27.85 4.09
C ALA A 335 8.95 28.99 3.52
N LYS A 336 10.18 29.16 4.02
CA LYS A 336 11.12 30.16 3.48
C LYS A 336 11.51 29.88 2.03
N LYS A 337 11.71 28.61 1.65
CA LYS A 337 11.98 28.23 0.26
C LYS A 337 10.80 28.57 -0.65
N LEU A 338 9.56 28.29 -0.20
CA LEU A 338 8.37 28.68 -0.93
C LEU A 338 8.28 30.19 -1.14
N GLU A 339 8.51 30.99 -0.09
CA GLU A 339 8.54 32.45 -0.21
C GLU A 339 9.59 32.94 -1.22
N MET A 340 10.76 32.33 -1.24
CA MET A 340 11.81 32.67 -2.22
C MET A 340 11.41 32.31 -3.65
N SER A 341 10.51 31.35 -3.85
CA SER A 341 10.03 30.95 -5.17
C SER A 341 8.94 31.87 -5.73
N LYS A 342 8.33 32.74 -4.92
CA LYS A 342 7.26 33.66 -5.34
C LYS A 342 7.68 34.67 -6.43
N GLY A 343 8.98 34.91 -6.59
CA GLY A 343 9.54 35.72 -7.68
C GLY A 343 9.66 34.97 -9.02
N HIS A 344 9.50 33.67 -9.04
CA HIS A 344 9.54 32.84 -10.24
C HIS A 344 8.10 32.52 -10.66
N GLN A 345 7.62 33.19 -11.72
CA GLN A 345 6.37 32.77 -12.38
C GLN A 345 6.67 31.49 -13.17
N GLY A 346 6.44 30.32 -12.54
CA GLY A 346 6.45 29.04 -13.23
C GLY A 346 5.46 29.06 -14.38
N LYS A 347 5.90 28.70 -15.60
CA LYS A 347 4.98 28.50 -16.72
C LYS A 347 4.06 27.32 -16.36
N PRO A 348 2.72 27.48 -16.34
CA PRO A 348 1.84 26.35 -16.15
C PRO A 348 2.02 25.38 -17.32
N GLN A 349 2.67 24.27 -17.07
CA GLN A 349 2.64 23.15 -18.00
C GLN A 349 1.27 22.51 -17.86
N GLN A 350 0.50 22.53 -18.92
CA GLN A 350 -0.74 21.78 -19.01
C GLN A 350 -0.41 20.29 -18.88
N ILE A 351 -0.78 19.72 -17.76
CA ILE A 351 -0.82 18.26 -17.62
C ILE A 351 -1.95 17.81 -18.52
N THR A 352 -1.62 17.39 -19.72
CA THR A 352 -2.57 16.66 -20.56
C THR A 352 -2.76 15.29 -19.92
N ASN A 353 -3.79 15.16 -19.09
CA ASN A 353 -4.40 13.86 -18.83
C ASN A 353 -4.96 13.36 -20.17
N ASN A 354 -4.09 12.75 -20.95
CA ASN A 354 -4.50 12.01 -22.12
C ASN A 354 -4.47 10.52 -21.74
N PRO A 355 -5.61 9.93 -21.37
CA PRO A 355 -5.73 8.49 -21.37
C PRO A 355 -5.77 8.10 -22.84
N GLN A 356 -4.61 7.97 -23.46
CA GLN A 356 -4.54 7.27 -24.73
C GLN A 356 -4.99 5.84 -24.45
N ARG A 357 -6.26 5.65 -24.73
CA ARG A 357 -6.93 4.37 -24.92
C ARG A 357 -5.94 3.50 -25.71
N ALA A 358 -5.30 2.56 -25.01
CA ALA A 358 -4.50 1.56 -25.68
C ALA A 358 -5.40 0.88 -26.70
N THR A 359 -5.14 1.14 -27.96
CA THR A 359 -5.73 0.36 -29.06
C THR A 359 -5.32 -1.09 -28.82
N PRO A 360 -6.27 -2.03 -28.76
CA PRO A 360 -5.91 -3.42 -28.56
C PRO A 360 -4.99 -3.86 -29.70
N THR A 361 -3.79 -4.27 -29.35
CA THR A 361 -2.84 -4.90 -30.27
C THR A 361 -3.55 -6.08 -30.92
N PRO A 362 -3.60 -6.21 -32.25
CA PRO A 362 -4.21 -7.35 -32.90
C PRO A 362 -3.49 -8.61 -32.45
N LYS A 363 -4.26 -9.58 -31.95
CA LYS A 363 -3.74 -10.91 -31.61
C LYS A 363 -3.00 -11.48 -32.82
N PRO A 364 -1.78 -12.04 -32.67
CA PRO A 364 -1.09 -12.66 -33.76
C PRO A 364 -1.95 -13.80 -34.29
N THR A 365 -2.30 -13.73 -35.57
CA THR A 365 -3.00 -14.78 -36.31
C THR A 365 -2.06 -15.99 -36.37
N ILE A 366 -2.40 -17.04 -35.66
CA ILE A 366 -1.67 -18.30 -35.74
C ILE A 366 -1.92 -18.87 -37.14
N ALA A 367 -0.90 -18.86 -37.98
CA ALA A 367 -0.92 -19.55 -39.25
C ALA A 367 -1.11 -21.06 -39.04
N PRO A 368 -1.92 -21.74 -39.85
CA PRO A 368 -2.15 -23.15 -39.69
C PRO A 368 -0.85 -23.93 -39.88
N ARG A 369 -0.47 -24.78 -38.90
CA ARG A 369 0.65 -25.67 -38.97
C ARG A 369 0.45 -26.65 -40.17
N ARG A 370 1.39 -26.65 -41.11
CA ARG A 370 1.46 -27.67 -42.13
C ARG A 370 1.71 -29.02 -41.48
N PRO A 371 1.05 -30.10 -41.90
CA PRO A 371 1.32 -31.46 -41.37
C PRO A 371 2.70 -31.93 -41.81
N ASN A 372 3.55 -32.25 -40.82
CA ASN A 372 4.80 -32.93 -41.10
C ASN A 372 4.52 -34.36 -41.55
N TRP A 373 4.86 -34.66 -42.80
CA TRP A 373 4.99 -36.04 -43.26
C TRP A 373 6.27 -36.62 -42.65
N VAL A 374 6.09 -37.53 -41.71
CA VAL A 374 7.20 -38.36 -41.24
C VAL A 374 7.36 -39.49 -42.25
N ASN A 375 8.44 -39.46 -42.97
CA ASN A 375 8.85 -40.58 -43.79
C ASN A 375 9.33 -41.73 -42.91
N LYS A 376 8.80 -42.89 -43.26
CA LYS A 376 9.29 -44.22 -42.92
C LYS A 376 10.81 -44.33 -43.23
N TRP A 377 11.56 -44.87 -42.34
CA TRP A 377 12.38 -46.12 -42.37
C TRP A 377 12.80 -46.41 -40.96
#